data_1ea81a7a4d382ffdf5c334b03d3957af
#
_entry.id   1ea81a7a4d382ffdf5c334b03d3957af
#
_cell.length_a   1.000
_cell.length_b   1.000
_cell.length_c   1.000
_cell.angle_alpha   90.00
_cell.angle_beta   90.00
_cell.angle_gamma   90.00
#
_symmetry.space_group_name_H-M   'P 1'
#
loop_
_entity.id
_entity.type
_entity.pdbx_description
1 polymer ?
#
loop_
_entity_poly.entity_id
_entity_poly.type
_entity_poly.pdbx_seq_one_letter_code
_entity_poly.pdbx_strand_id
1 'polypeptide(L)'
;MEKEWSESRAGRFALSLQMRLLQQCLAAWPRRGKSLLEVNCGEGLFLSLLWECGFDVTGTELTPALRARAAATAPAGTEVEAAADDHLPFEDNAFDWVVLHVTAADGDGLAASAREALRVAARGLTVTFWNAASLPWLCRRLSGHKTVWPEPAYCWWRIWRLLKAFKAGPLTGLSTLAGPIRTWNRQCAAAPCNAWLRGLPVGAWGAIRLDLVPLKP
;
A
#
# COMPACT_ATOMS: atom_id res chain seq x y z
N MET A 1 -1.94 19.23 0.55
CA MET A 1 -0.86 18.68 -0.31
C MET A 1 -1.21 17.32 -0.90
N GLU A 2 -1.63 16.32 -0.11
CA GLU A 2 -2.01 15.00 -0.66
C GLU A 2 -3.23 15.05 -1.59
N LYS A 3 -4.27 15.78 -1.22
CA LYS A 3 -5.48 15.94 -2.04
C LYS A 3 -5.18 16.59 -3.38
N GLU A 4 -4.36 17.65 -3.41
CA GLU A 4 -3.97 18.32 -4.65
C GLU A 4 -3.17 17.40 -5.59
N TRP A 5 -2.33 16.51 -5.03
CA TRP A 5 -1.57 15.58 -5.83
C TRP A 5 -2.45 14.46 -6.39
N SER A 6 -3.30 13.84 -5.57
CA SER A 6 -4.21 12.76 -6.01
C SER A 6 -5.20 13.23 -7.09
N GLU A 7 -5.64 14.48 -7.02
CA GLU A 7 -6.51 15.12 -8.02
C GLU A 7 -5.77 15.53 -9.30
N SER A 8 -4.45 15.59 -9.29
CA SER A 8 -3.65 15.88 -10.48
C SER A 8 -3.76 14.77 -11.54
N ARG A 9 -3.45 15.09 -12.80
CA ARG A 9 -3.43 14.09 -13.89
C ARG A 9 -2.45 12.95 -13.58
N ALA A 10 -1.28 13.28 -13.05
CA ALA A 10 -0.27 12.29 -12.68
C ALA A 10 -0.72 11.45 -11.48
N GLY A 11 -1.31 12.08 -10.46
CA GLY A 11 -1.82 11.39 -9.27
C GLY A 11 -2.94 10.41 -9.60
N ARG A 12 -3.94 10.81 -10.38
CA ARG A 12 -5.01 9.89 -10.82
C ARG A 12 -4.48 8.71 -11.64
N PHE A 13 -3.50 8.97 -12.51
CA PHE A 13 -2.84 7.90 -13.26
C PHE A 13 -2.10 6.95 -12.31
N ALA A 14 -1.31 7.50 -11.38
CA ALA A 14 -0.59 6.71 -10.39
C ALA A 14 -1.54 5.87 -9.53
N LEU A 15 -2.62 6.46 -9.01
CA LEU A 15 -3.62 5.77 -8.20
C LEU A 15 -4.23 4.58 -8.96
N SER A 16 -4.56 4.76 -10.25
CA SER A 16 -5.10 3.66 -11.06
C SER A 16 -4.13 2.47 -11.19
N LEU A 17 -2.83 2.73 -11.22
CA LEU A 17 -1.80 1.67 -11.27
C LEU A 17 -1.50 1.08 -9.90
N GLN A 18 -1.60 1.86 -8.83
CA GLN A 18 -1.52 1.38 -7.45
C GLN A 18 -2.66 0.39 -7.15
N MET A 19 -3.90 0.75 -7.50
CA MET A 19 -5.06 -0.13 -7.38
C MET A 19 -4.86 -1.45 -8.14
N ARG A 20 -4.41 -1.37 -9.39
CA ARG A 20 -4.12 -2.56 -10.20
C ARG A 20 -3.02 -3.44 -9.59
N LEU A 21 -1.95 -2.83 -9.07
CA LEU A 21 -0.88 -3.58 -8.42
C LEU A 21 -1.37 -4.25 -7.14
N LEU A 22 -2.14 -3.54 -6.32
CA LEU A 22 -2.71 -4.10 -5.10
C LEU A 22 -3.64 -5.28 -5.42
N GLN A 23 -4.54 -5.15 -6.38
CA GLN A 23 -5.40 -6.24 -6.86
C GLN A 23 -4.57 -7.47 -7.28
N GLN A 24 -3.50 -7.26 -8.04
CA GLN A 24 -2.61 -8.34 -8.48
C GLN A 24 -1.86 -8.98 -7.30
N CYS A 25 -1.41 -8.17 -6.34
CA CYS A 25 -0.74 -8.64 -5.14
C CYS A 25 -1.66 -9.54 -4.30
N LEU A 26 -2.94 -9.15 -4.17
CA LEU A 26 -3.95 -9.86 -3.40
C LEU A 26 -4.65 -10.99 -4.19
N ALA A 27 -4.34 -11.17 -5.49
CA ALA A 27 -5.05 -12.11 -6.35
C ALA A 27 -4.97 -13.56 -5.89
N ALA A 28 -3.89 -13.93 -5.20
CA ALA A 28 -3.70 -15.27 -4.66
C ALA A 28 -4.44 -15.53 -3.33
N TRP A 29 -4.98 -14.49 -2.71
CA TRP A 29 -5.67 -14.62 -1.43
C TRP A 29 -7.14 -15.05 -1.62
N PRO A 30 -7.64 -16.04 -0.85
CA PRO A 30 -9.08 -16.31 -0.73
C PRO A 30 -9.81 -15.05 -0.22
N ARG A 31 -10.95 -14.71 -0.80
CA ARG A 31 -11.62 -13.42 -0.58
C ARG A 31 -12.97 -13.55 0.08
N ARG A 32 -13.83 -14.47 -0.42
CA ARG A 32 -15.21 -14.62 0.08
C ARG A 32 -15.25 -15.03 1.55
N GLY A 33 -15.98 -14.24 2.36
CA GLY A 33 -16.10 -14.46 3.80
C GLY A 33 -14.76 -14.36 4.53
N LYS A 34 -13.85 -13.51 4.02
CA LYS A 34 -12.55 -13.24 4.60
C LYS A 34 -12.45 -11.79 5.01
N SER A 35 -12.11 -11.57 6.28
CA SER A 35 -11.88 -10.25 6.84
C SER A 35 -10.52 -9.68 6.37
N LEU A 36 -10.53 -8.37 6.07
CA LEU A 36 -9.33 -7.64 5.70
C LEU A 36 -9.28 -6.31 6.45
N LEU A 37 -8.16 -6.06 7.12
CA LEU A 37 -7.86 -4.77 7.74
C LEU A 37 -6.99 -3.93 6.82
N GLU A 38 -7.41 -2.70 6.54
CA GLU A 38 -6.59 -1.67 5.89
C GLU A 38 -6.07 -0.69 6.94
N VAL A 39 -4.77 -0.75 7.23
CA VAL A 39 -4.09 0.12 8.21
C VAL A 39 -3.55 1.35 7.52
N ASN A 40 -3.77 2.54 8.11
CA ASN A 40 -3.50 3.85 7.53
C ASN A 40 -4.26 4.06 6.21
N CYS A 41 -5.57 3.84 6.23
CA CYS A 41 -6.40 3.93 5.01
C CYS A 41 -6.51 5.36 4.44
N GLY A 42 -6.04 6.39 5.17
CA GLY A 42 -6.05 7.77 4.74
C GLY A 42 -7.47 8.27 4.45
N GLU A 43 -7.70 8.72 3.22
CA GLU A 43 -9.03 9.15 2.73
C GLU A 43 -9.91 7.97 2.26
N GLY A 44 -9.49 6.72 2.47
CA GLY A 44 -10.24 5.53 2.10
C GLY A 44 -10.18 5.16 0.60
N LEU A 45 -9.13 5.59 -0.10
CA LEU A 45 -9.00 5.42 -1.56
C LEU A 45 -9.00 3.95 -2.00
N PHE A 46 -8.59 3.02 -1.15
CA PHE A 46 -8.54 1.60 -1.46
C PHE A 46 -9.66 0.78 -0.80
N LEU A 47 -10.41 1.33 0.18
CA LEU A 47 -11.50 0.61 0.86
C LEU A 47 -12.52 0.04 -0.13
N SER A 48 -13.02 0.88 -1.07
CA SER A 48 -13.95 0.44 -2.10
C SER A 48 -13.37 -0.65 -2.99
N LEU A 49 -12.10 -0.53 -3.38
CA LEU A 49 -11.40 -1.53 -4.19
C LEU A 49 -11.33 -2.88 -3.48
N LEU A 50 -10.95 -2.88 -2.19
CA LEU A 50 -10.81 -4.08 -1.39
C LEU A 50 -12.16 -4.76 -1.18
N TRP A 51 -13.21 -3.98 -0.92
CA TRP A 51 -14.58 -4.46 -0.82
C TRP A 51 -15.08 -5.05 -2.16
N GLU A 52 -14.85 -4.38 -3.28
CA GLU A 52 -15.17 -4.89 -4.63
C GLU A 52 -14.40 -6.18 -4.97
N CYS A 53 -13.22 -6.36 -4.41
CA CYS A 53 -12.47 -7.61 -4.48
C CYS A 53 -13.14 -8.76 -3.72
N GLY A 54 -14.15 -8.50 -2.87
CA GLY A 54 -14.94 -9.49 -2.15
C GLY A 54 -14.45 -9.78 -0.74
N PHE A 55 -13.66 -8.89 -0.14
CA PHE A 55 -13.29 -8.94 1.27
C PHE A 55 -14.34 -8.26 2.14
N ASP A 56 -14.43 -8.68 3.40
CA ASP A 56 -15.07 -7.94 4.48
C ASP A 56 -14.04 -6.98 5.07
N VAL A 57 -14.23 -5.67 4.82
CA VAL A 57 -13.17 -4.67 4.99
C VAL A 57 -13.42 -3.80 6.22
N THR A 58 -12.38 -3.65 7.04
CA THR A 58 -12.29 -2.64 8.11
C THR A 58 -11.09 -1.74 7.82
N GLY A 59 -11.24 -0.43 8.00
CA GLY A 59 -10.14 0.55 7.88
C GLY A 59 -9.70 1.07 9.23
N THR A 60 -8.43 1.48 9.35
CA THR A 60 -7.96 2.31 10.47
C THR A 60 -7.24 3.55 9.98
N GLU A 61 -7.50 4.68 10.64
CA GLU A 61 -6.84 5.95 10.36
C GLU A 61 -6.79 6.81 11.64
N LEU A 62 -5.60 7.25 12.02
CA LEU A 62 -5.41 8.04 13.25
C LEU A 62 -5.93 9.48 13.09
N THR A 63 -5.70 10.09 11.92
CA THR A 63 -6.02 11.48 11.64
C THR A 63 -7.54 11.69 11.52
N PRO A 64 -8.20 12.46 12.42
CA PRO A 64 -9.67 12.57 12.42
C PRO A 64 -10.26 13.08 11.10
N ALA A 65 -9.58 14.03 10.44
CA ALA A 65 -10.05 14.60 9.17
C ALA A 65 -9.99 13.60 8.01
N LEU A 66 -8.95 12.76 7.95
CA LEU A 66 -8.82 11.70 6.94
C LEU A 66 -9.81 10.58 7.22
N ARG A 67 -9.93 10.16 8.48
CA ARG A 67 -10.90 9.14 8.92
C ARG A 67 -12.35 9.53 8.58
N ALA A 68 -12.73 10.78 8.82
CA ALA A 68 -14.07 11.26 8.46
C ALA A 68 -14.33 11.19 6.94
N ARG A 69 -13.32 11.47 6.10
CA ARG A 69 -13.42 11.34 4.65
C ARG A 69 -13.51 9.87 4.23
N ALA A 70 -12.68 9.01 4.81
CA ALA A 70 -12.72 7.58 4.56
C ALA A 70 -14.10 7.00 4.89
N ALA A 71 -14.65 7.32 6.06
CA ALA A 71 -15.98 6.87 6.48
C ALA A 71 -17.10 7.38 5.57
N ALA A 72 -16.96 8.61 5.04
CA ALA A 72 -17.97 9.18 4.11
C ALA A 72 -17.98 8.53 2.73
N THR A 73 -16.87 7.90 2.30
CA THR A 73 -16.71 7.27 0.97
C THR A 73 -16.67 5.76 1.03
N ALA A 74 -16.56 5.18 2.23
CA ALA A 74 -16.51 3.74 2.43
C ALA A 74 -17.79 3.04 1.96
N PRO A 75 -17.70 1.83 1.42
CA PRO A 75 -18.85 1.00 1.09
C PRO A 75 -19.72 0.72 2.34
N ALA A 76 -21.01 0.47 2.12
CA ALA A 76 -21.92 0.10 3.20
C ALA A 76 -21.43 -1.15 3.94
N GLY A 77 -21.36 -1.08 5.26
CA GLY A 77 -20.85 -2.16 6.12
C GLY A 77 -19.35 -2.12 6.37
N THR A 78 -18.62 -1.17 5.77
CA THR A 78 -17.19 -0.95 6.08
C THR A 78 -17.06 0.02 7.25
N GLU A 79 -16.39 -0.38 8.30
CA GLU A 79 -16.08 0.46 9.45
C GLU A 79 -14.70 1.10 9.32
N VAL A 80 -14.55 2.34 9.82
CA VAL A 80 -13.25 3.05 9.85
C VAL A 80 -12.99 3.52 11.27
N GLU A 81 -12.03 2.87 11.93
CA GLU A 81 -11.71 3.09 13.33
C GLU A 81 -10.52 4.04 13.53
N ALA A 82 -10.46 4.64 14.73
CA ALA A 82 -9.33 5.46 15.14
C ALA A 82 -8.24 4.58 15.74
N ALA A 83 -7.12 4.41 15.04
CA ALA A 83 -5.98 3.70 15.59
C ALA A 83 -4.65 4.23 15.04
N ALA A 84 -3.60 4.17 15.88
CA ALA A 84 -2.23 4.29 15.44
C ALA A 84 -1.77 2.95 14.86
N ASP A 85 -0.91 3.00 13.85
CA ASP A 85 -0.46 1.80 13.13
C ASP A 85 0.51 0.93 13.95
N ASP A 86 1.11 1.48 14.99
CA ASP A 86 1.97 0.78 15.96
C ASP A 86 1.22 0.28 17.20
N HIS A 87 -0.10 0.56 17.29
CA HIS A 87 -0.96 0.13 18.39
C HIS A 87 -2.42 -0.05 17.89
N LEU A 88 -2.72 -1.22 17.36
CA LEU A 88 -4.04 -1.55 16.80
C LEU A 88 -4.97 -2.11 17.90
N PRO A 89 -6.22 -1.61 18.03
CA PRO A 89 -7.17 -2.00 19.09
C PRO A 89 -7.85 -3.35 18.79
N PHE A 90 -7.13 -4.27 18.22
CA PHE A 90 -7.65 -5.58 17.84
C PHE A 90 -6.86 -6.70 18.50
N GLU A 91 -7.49 -7.86 18.69
CA GLU A 91 -6.85 -9.05 19.20
C GLU A 91 -5.87 -9.67 18.20
N ASP A 92 -5.01 -10.57 18.68
CA ASP A 92 -4.11 -11.34 17.84
C ASP A 92 -4.89 -12.18 16.83
N ASN A 93 -4.47 -12.15 15.55
CA ASN A 93 -5.11 -12.87 14.46
C ASN A 93 -6.60 -12.50 14.23
N ALA A 94 -7.01 -11.27 14.57
CA ALA A 94 -8.38 -10.80 14.41
C ALA A 94 -8.85 -10.75 12.94
N PHE A 95 -7.91 -10.55 12.01
CA PHE A 95 -8.21 -10.46 10.58
C PHE A 95 -7.52 -11.57 9.78
N ASP A 96 -8.21 -12.11 8.77
CA ASP A 96 -7.58 -13.05 7.85
C ASP A 96 -6.39 -12.39 7.14
N TRP A 97 -6.57 -11.16 6.64
CA TRP A 97 -5.59 -10.43 5.86
C TRP A 97 -5.41 -8.99 6.35
N VAL A 98 -4.20 -8.48 6.23
CA VAL A 98 -3.89 -7.09 6.57
C VAL A 98 -3.17 -6.41 5.40
N VAL A 99 -3.58 -5.19 5.08
CA VAL A 99 -2.87 -4.28 4.18
C VAL A 99 -2.39 -3.09 5.00
N LEU A 100 -1.08 -2.90 5.08
CA LEU A 100 -0.46 -1.77 5.77
C LEU A 100 0.08 -0.77 4.73
N HIS A 101 -0.46 0.44 4.75
CA HIS A 101 0.11 1.57 4.01
C HIS A 101 1.15 2.28 4.87
N VAL A 102 2.40 2.27 4.43
CA VAL A 102 3.49 2.90 5.19
C VAL A 102 3.46 4.40 4.98
N THR A 103 3.11 5.15 6.01
CA THR A 103 2.95 6.60 6.01
C THR A 103 3.92 7.33 6.96
N ALA A 104 4.52 6.63 7.93
CA ALA A 104 5.41 7.24 8.90
C ALA A 104 6.75 7.65 8.28
N ALA A 105 7.19 8.87 8.60
CA ALA A 105 8.47 9.42 8.13
C ALA A 105 9.69 8.77 8.82
N ASP A 106 9.49 8.14 9.97
CA ASP A 106 10.55 7.73 10.87
C ASP A 106 10.89 6.24 10.77
N GLY A 107 12.19 5.98 10.71
CA GLY A 107 12.72 4.66 10.46
C GLY A 107 12.40 3.60 11.51
N ASP A 108 12.14 3.98 12.75
CA ASP A 108 11.87 3.07 13.86
C ASP A 108 10.38 2.73 13.97
N GLY A 109 9.49 3.64 13.58
CA GLY A 109 8.03 3.41 13.54
C GLY A 109 7.64 2.27 12.60
N LEU A 110 8.28 2.13 11.44
CA LEU A 110 7.98 1.07 10.47
C LEU A 110 8.06 -0.35 11.07
N ALA A 111 9.02 -0.62 11.94
CA ALA A 111 9.17 -1.94 12.55
C ALA A 111 8.07 -2.22 13.59
N ALA A 112 7.60 -1.20 14.29
CA ALA A 112 6.50 -1.30 15.23
C ALA A 112 5.18 -1.52 14.48
N SER A 113 4.88 -0.69 13.48
CA SER A 113 3.68 -0.82 12.64
C SER A 113 3.62 -2.17 11.93
N ALA A 114 4.73 -2.64 11.35
CA ALA A 114 4.78 -3.95 10.69
C ALA A 114 4.59 -5.12 11.69
N ARG A 115 5.06 -4.97 12.93
CA ARG A 115 4.89 -5.98 13.98
C ARG A 115 3.43 -6.04 14.45
N GLU A 116 2.78 -4.88 14.63
CA GLU A 116 1.37 -4.80 14.98
C GLU A 116 0.48 -5.33 13.85
N ALA A 117 0.73 -4.91 12.61
CA ALA A 117 0.01 -5.46 11.45
C ALA A 117 0.16 -6.98 11.33
N LEU A 118 1.35 -7.52 11.65
CA LEU A 118 1.60 -8.96 11.66
C LEU A 118 0.89 -9.66 12.83
N ARG A 119 0.80 -9.03 14.01
CA ARG A 119 0.12 -9.57 15.19
C ARG A 119 -1.37 -9.81 14.93
N VAL A 120 -2.04 -8.84 14.29
CA VAL A 120 -3.47 -8.93 14.01
C VAL A 120 -3.80 -9.75 12.76
N ALA A 121 -2.79 -10.14 11.94
CA ALA A 121 -2.97 -10.90 10.71
C ALA A 121 -2.91 -12.42 10.97
N ALA A 122 -3.98 -13.15 10.65
CA ALA A 122 -4.02 -14.60 10.77
C ALA A 122 -3.37 -15.36 9.61
N ARG A 123 -3.38 -14.78 8.38
CA ARG A 123 -3.01 -15.50 7.14
C ARG A 123 -1.98 -14.78 6.30
N GLY A 124 -1.94 -13.46 6.36
CA GLY A 124 -0.95 -12.71 5.58
C GLY A 124 -1.06 -11.20 5.72
N LEU A 125 0.05 -10.56 5.38
CA LEU A 125 0.27 -9.13 5.43
C LEU A 125 0.76 -8.62 4.08
N THR A 126 0.20 -7.54 3.57
CA THR A 126 0.75 -6.79 2.44
C THR A 126 1.16 -5.40 2.91
N VAL A 127 2.40 -5.02 2.67
CA VAL A 127 2.93 -3.69 2.98
C VAL A 127 3.09 -2.91 1.69
N THR A 128 2.50 -1.73 1.61
CA THR A 128 2.60 -0.83 0.45
C THR A 128 3.35 0.44 0.80
N PHE A 129 4.09 0.98 -0.15
CA PHE A 129 4.95 2.15 0.10
C PHE A 129 5.40 2.85 -1.17
N TRP A 130 5.78 4.12 -1.05
CA TRP A 130 6.55 4.83 -2.06
C TRP A 130 8.02 4.44 -1.99
N ASN A 131 8.61 4.06 -3.12
CA ASN A 131 9.94 3.46 -3.18
C ASN A 131 11.02 4.50 -3.49
N ALA A 132 11.82 4.85 -2.48
CA ALA A 132 12.96 5.75 -2.60
C ALA A 132 14.16 5.16 -3.39
N ALA A 133 14.14 3.86 -3.69
CA ALA A 133 15.15 3.19 -4.53
C ALA A 133 14.69 3.02 -5.99
N SER A 134 13.62 3.71 -6.40
CA SER A 134 13.05 3.59 -7.73
C SER A 134 13.76 4.44 -8.78
N LEU A 135 13.64 4.04 -10.07
CA LEU A 135 14.15 4.83 -11.18
C LEU A 135 13.55 6.26 -11.23
N PRO A 136 12.23 6.47 -11.06
CA PRO A 136 11.66 7.81 -11.05
C PRO A 136 12.20 8.68 -9.91
N TRP A 137 12.41 8.12 -8.73
CA TRP A 137 12.96 8.83 -7.59
C TRP A 137 14.41 9.26 -7.85
N LEU A 138 15.23 8.36 -8.39
CA LEU A 138 16.61 8.65 -8.77
C LEU A 138 16.67 9.71 -9.86
N CYS A 139 15.88 9.61 -10.93
CA CYS A 139 15.80 10.61 -11.99
C CYS A 139 15.42 11.99 -11.44
N ARG A 140 14.44 12.07 -10.52
CA ARG A 140 14.06 13.33 -9.86
C ARG A 140 15.24 13.92 -9.10
N ARG A 141 15.94 13.10 -8.30
CA ARG A 141 17.08 13.55 -7.48
C ARG A 141 18.24 14.10 -8.34
N LEU A 142 18.51 13.47 -9.47
CA LEU A 142 19.58 13.86 -10.39
C LEU A 142 19.20 15.09 -11.23
N SER A 143 17.93 15.27 -11.58
CA SER A 143 17.47 16.37 -12.44
C SER A 143 17.26 17.69 -11.71
N GLY A 144 17.32 17.71 -10.38
CA GLY A 144 17.09 18.92 -9.56
C GLY A 144 15.66 19.49 -9.66
N HIS A 145 14.74 18.82 -10.36
CA HIS A 145 13.37 19.29 -10.53
C HIS A 145 12.58 19.19 -9.22
N LYS A 146 11.99 20.31 -8.80
CA LYS A 146 11.08 20.41 -7.63
C LYS A 146 9.70 19.77 -7.91
N THR A 147 9.67 18.56 -8.44
CA THR A 147 8.39 17.86 -8.59
C THR A 147 7.96 17.36 -7.21
N VAL A 148 6.71 17.62 -6.84
CA VAL A 148 6.14 17.10 -5.59
C VAL A 148 6.16 15.58 -5.67
N TRP A 149 6.86 14.97 -4.74
CA TRP A 149 6.90 13.51 -4.57
C TRP A 149 6.04 13.16 -3.38
N PRO A 150 5.23 12.12 -3.46
CA PRO A 150 4.55 11.62 -2.28
C PRO A 150 5.59 11.16 -1.24
N GLU A 151 5.59 11.78 -0.09
CA GLU A 151 6.46 11.44 1.04
C GLU A 151 5.58 10.94 2.19
N PRO A 152 6.12 10.05 3.00
CA PRO A 152 7.48 9.49 3.02
C PRO A 152 7.73 8.42 1.97
N ALA A 153 8.99 8.28 1.54
CA ALA A 153 9.42 7.24 0.62
C ALA A 153 10.43 6.31 1.32
N TYR A 154 10.27 5.02 1.13
CA TYR A 154 11.08 3.99 1.78
C TYR A 154 11.90 3.20 0.78
N CYS A 155 13.11 2.80 1.19
CA CYS A 155 13.90 1.89 0.38
C CYS A 155 13.28 0.48 0.39
N TRP A 156 12.99 -0.06 -0.79
CA TRP A 156 12.46 -1.42 -0.99
C TRP A 156 13.18 -2.47 -0.17
N TRP A 157 14.52 -2.46 -0.22
CA TRP A 157 15.36 -3.46 0.46
C TRP A 157 15.29 -3.37 1.99
N ARG A 158 14.97 -2.19 2.52
CA ARG A 158 14.76 -2.02 3.96
C ARG A 158 13.47 -2.74 4.39
N ILE A 159 12.37 -2.53 3.68
CA ILE A 159 11.09 -3.20 3.97
C ILE A 159 11.22 -4.71 3.74
N TRP A 160 11.84 -5.12 2.64
CA TRP A 160 12.07 -6.53 2.35
C TRP A 160 12.85 -7.23 3.46
N ARG A 161 13.96 -6.64 3.92
CA ARG A 161 14.77 -7.19 5.01
C ARG A 161 14.01 -7.23 6.33
N LEU A 162 13.23 -6.19 6.64
CA LEU A 162 12.39 -6.15 7.84
C LEU A 162 11.39 -7.31 7.84
N LEU A 163 10.62 -7.46 6.78
CA LEU A 163 9.62 -8.54 6.68
C LEU A 163 10.28 -9.93 6.70
N LYS A 164 11.43 -10.08 6.04
CA LYS A 164 12.20 -11.33 6.05
C LYS A 164 12.73 -11.69 7.44
N ALA A 165 13.03 -10.69 8.27
CA ALA A 165 13.53 -10.91 9.64
C ALA A 165 12.47 -11.51 10.56
N PHE A 166 11.18 -11.36 10.28
CA PHE A 166 10.09 -12.01 11.03
C PHE A 166 10.05 -13.53 10.82
N LYS A 167 10.67 -14.05 9.75
CA LYS A 167 10.71 -15.49 9.42
C LYS A 167 9.32 -16.17 9.39
N ALA A 168 8.28 -15.40 9.14
CA ALA A 168 6.89 -15.82 9.26
C ALA A 168 6.37 -16.53 8.00
N GLY A 169 7.04 -16.38 6.84
CA GLY A 169 6.61 -17.02 5.59
C GLY A 169 7.30 -16.49 4.33
N PRO A 170 6.86 -16.94 3.15
CA PRO A 170 7.40 -16.47 1.88
C PRO A 170 7.01 -15.03 1.57
N LEU A 171 7.90 -14.31 0.89
CA LEU A 171 7.69 -12.96 0.44
C LEU A 171 7.51 -12.90 -1.07
N THR A 172 6.51 -12.13 -1.50
CA THR A 172 6.30 -11.77 -2.91
C THR A 172 6.28 -10.25 -3.02
N GLY A 173 7.07 -9.69 -3.93
CA GLY A 173 7.11 -8.23 -4.12
C GLY A 173 6.76 -7.83 -5.54
N LEU A 174 5.98 -6.76 -5.70
CA LEU A 174 5.60 -6.16 -6.99
C LEU A 174 5.82 -4.66 -6.94
N SER A 175 6.24 -4.06 -8.06
CA SER A 175 6.32 -2.61 -8.21
C SER A 175 5.74 -2.12 -9.54
N THR A 176 5.32 -0.86 -9.56
CA THR A 176 4.74 -0.18 -10.73
C THR A 176 5.26 1.26 -10.83
N LEU A 177 4.91 2.00 -11.89
CA LEU A 177 5.34 3.38 -12.11
C LEU A 177 6.87 3.48 -12.29
N ALA A 178 7.42 2.73 -13.24
CA ALA A 178 8.86 2.67 -13.46
C ALA A 178 9.43 3.87 -14.25
N GLY A 179 8.59 4.61 -14.97
CA GLY A 179 9.02 5.79 -15.74
C GLY A 179 9.00 7.09 -14.93
N PRO A 180 9.68 8.15 -15.40
CA PRO A 180 9.67 9.47 -14.76
C PRO A 180 8.25 10.03 -14.61
N ILE A 181 7.99 10.86 -13.58
CA ILE A 181 6.65 11.41 -13.27
C ILE A 181 6.00 12.11 -14.49
N ARG A 182 6.79 12.80 -15.34
CA ARG A 182 6.28 13.41 -16.57
C ARG A 182 5.60 12.44 -17.53
N THR A 183 5.88 11.13 -17.41
CA THR A 183 5.27 10.06 -18.22
C THR A 183 4.04 9.44 -17.56
N TRP A 184 3.66 9.87 -16.34
CA TRP A 184 2.49 9.38 -15.61
C TRP A 184 1.21 10.02 -16.17
N ASN A 185 0.91 9.62 -17.40
CA ASN A 185 -0.20 10.15 -18.17
C ASN A 185 -0.60 9.10 -19.22
N ARG A 186 -1.90 8.81 -19.34
CA ARG A 186 -2.44 7.84 -20.31
C ARG A 186 -2.14 8.21 -21.77
N GLN A 187 -1.96 9.50 -22.06
CA GLN A 187 -1.67 9.99 -23.41
C GLN A 187 -0.16 9.93 -23.78
N CYS A 188 0.70 9.60 -22.82
CA CYS A 188 2.12 9.45 -23.06
C CYS A 188 2.43 8.12 -23.72
N ALA A 189 3.24 8.10 -24.78
CA ALA A 189 3.70 6.85 -25.44
C ALA A 189 4.43 5.90 -24.46
N ALA A 190 5.04 6.43 -23.39
CA ALA A 190 5.69 5.65 -22.35
C ALA A 190 4.73 5.16 -21.25
N ALA A 191 3.42 5.46 -21.31
CA ALA A 191 2.44 5.02 -20.31
C ALA A 191 2.42 3.50 -20.11
N PRO A 192 2.55 2.63 -21.14
CA PRO A 192 2.62 1.18 -20.95
C PRO A 192 3.78 0.71 -20.08
N CYS A 193 4.93 1.38 -20.15
CA CYS A 193 6.08 1.04 -19.30
C CYS A 193 5.81 1.28 -17.80
N ASN A 194 4.96 2.27 -17.49
CA ASN A 194 4.53 2.53 -16.11
C ASN A 194 3.51 1.50 -15.61
N ALA A 195 2.69 0.97 -16.51
CA ALA A 195 1.63 0.02 -16.17
C ALA A 195 2.13 -1.42 -15.96
N TRP A 196 3.38 -1.71 -16.28
CA TRP A 196 3.94 -3.04 -16.05
C TRP A 196 4.14 -3.28 -14.56
N LEU A 197 3.59 -4.40 -14.09
CA LEU A 197 3.85 -4.91 -12.76
C LEU A 197 5.12 -5.76 -12.81
N ARG A 198 6.07 -5.42 -11.95
CA ARG A 198 7.41 -6.02 -11.96
C ARG A 198 7.73 -6.61 -10.60
N GLY A 199 8.27 -7.82 -10.59
CA GLY A 199 8.85 -8.42 -9.39
C GLY A 199 10.19 -7.78 -8.96
N LEU A 200 10.58 -6.66 -9.60
CA LEU A 200 11.80 -5.91 -9.32
C LEU A 200 11.46 -4.54 -8.71
N PRO A 201 12.32 -3.99 -7.83
CA PRO A 201 12.08 -2.75 -7.10
C PRO A 201 12.32 -1.47 -7.93
N VAL A 202 12.08 -1.49 -9.24
CA VAL A 202 12.36 -0.37 -10.14
C VAL A 202 11.26 0.69 -10.18
N GLY A 203 10.05 0.33 -9.79
CA GLY A 203 8.88 1.21 -9.79
C GLY A 203 8.83 2.13 -8.59
N ALA A 204 8.15 3.28 -8.77
CA ALA A 204 7.98 4.30 -7.74
C ALA A 204 7.08 3.85 -6.59
N TRP A 205 6.12 2.97 -6.85
CA TRP A 205 5.25 2.41 -5.83
C TRP A 205 5.42 0.90 -5.77
N GLY A 206 5.53 0.37 -4.56
CA GLY A 206 5.78 -1.03 -4.29
C GLY A 206 4.79 -1.62 -3.31
N ALA A 207 4.56 -2.93 -3.43
CA ALA A 207 3.89 -3.76 -2.47
C ALA A 207 4.70 -5.02 -2.21
N ILE A 208 4.87 -5.38 -0.95
CA ILE A 208 5.49 -6.64 -0.53
C ILE A 208 4.49 -7.41 0.31
N ARG A 209 4.14 -8.61 -0.17
CA ARG A 209 3.22 -9.53 0.48
C ARG A 209 4.01 -10.60 1.23
N LEU A 210 3.61 -10.84 2.47
CA LEU A 210 4.07 -11.92 3.34
C LEU A 210 2.91 -12.89 3.56
N ASP A 211 3.07 -14.14 3.17
CA ASP A 211 2.06 -15.18 3.36
C ASP A 211 2.41 -16.01 4.62
N LEU A 212 1.55 -15.98 5.64
CA LEU A 212 1.73 -16.70 6.91
C LEU A 212 1.29 -18.16 6.82
N VAL A 213 0.39 -18.45 5.88
CA VAL A 213 -0.10 -19.79 5.60
C VAL A 213 0.20 -20.15 4.14
N PRO A 214 0.47 -21.43 3.83
CA PRO A 214 0.66 -21.87 2.46
C PRO A 214 -0.60 -21.57 1.63
N LEU A 215 -0.46 -20.81 0.56
CA LEU A 215 -1.51 -20.61 -0.42
C LEU A 215 -1.64 -21.90 -1.23
N LYS A 216 -2.85 -22.49 -1.27
CA LYS A 216 -3.08 -23.61 -2.19
C LYS A 216 -3.02 -23.08 -3.63
N PRO A 217 -2.34 -23.77 -4.54
CA PRO A 217 -2.26 -23.40 -5.95
C PRO A 217 -3.65 -23.37 -6.61
#